data_63c985e4bcc1082b2da7a3c46cc10cbe
#
_entry.id   63c985e4bcc1082b2da7a3c46cc10cbe
#
_cell.length_a   1.000
_cell.length_b   1.000
_cell.length_c   1.000
_cell.angle_alpha   90.00
_cell.angle_beta   90.00
_cell.angle_gamma   90.00
#
_symmetry.space_group_name_H-M   'P 1'
#
loop_
_entity.id
_entity.type
_entity.pdbx_description
1 polymer ?
#
loop_
_entity_poly.entity_id
_entity_poly.type
_entity_poly.pdbx_seq_one_letter_code
_entity_poly.pdbx_strand_id
1 'polypeptide(L)'
;MPDSNPSEAERRRRVWRAKRKQKSIAVSLLSTLAFAALVWFGLLATPGWERVQGFFFDWDVAVAAFPRVFDGLLLNLRVLVAAAILVLVFGLLLAIFRTLKNPVFFPLRVLSQGYVDLFRGLPLIIVLYLVGFGIPGLRLEFLGRIPSEVLGIIALTLTYSAYVSEVFRAGIEAVHPSQRMAARSLGLTYPKSMRLVILPQAIRKVVPPLMNDFVALQKDVGLISVLGAIDAVRGAQIEVAKFANFTPYVVAGLLFVLLAIPTVRLADRIQRKYSEREQAGNAL
;
A
#
# COMPACT_ATOMS: atom_id res chain seq x y z
N MET A 1 45.99 -38.52 -8.34
CA MET A 1 45.41 -37.16 -8.17
C MET A 1 45.47 -36.51 -9.55
N PRO A 2 44.35 -36.11 -10.16
CA PRO A 2 44.40 -35.44 -11.46
C PRO A 2 44.95 -34.03 -11.26
N ASP A 3 45.86 -33.63 -12.15
CA ASP A 3 46.57 -32.35 -12.13
C ASP A 3 45.57 -31.18 -12.08
N SER A 4 45.62 -30.40 -11.00
CA SER A 4 44.76 -29.25 -10.74
C SER A 4 45.18 -27.97 -11.51
N ASN A 5 45.96 -28.14 -12.60
CA ASN A 5 46.44 -27.01 -13.36
C ASN A 5 45.40 -26.60 -14.39
N PRO A 6 44.80 -25.39 -14.31
CA PRO A 6 43.74 -25.02 -15.23
C PRO A 6 44.24 -24.94 -16.67
N SER A 7 43.45 -25.46 -17.60
CA SER A 7 43.79 -25.49 -19.04
C SER A 7 44.06 -24.08 -19.57
N GLU A 8 44.85 -23.96 -20.65
CA GLU A 8 45.13 -22.62 -21.26
C GLU A 8 43.85 -21.86 -21.64
N ALA A 9 42.83 -22.59 -22.10
CA ALA A 9 41.52 -21.98 -22.39
C ALA A 9 40.85 -21.41 -21.14
N GLU A 10 41.00 -22.07 -20.01
CA GLU A 10 40.45 -21.64 -18.72
C GLU A 10 41.20 -20.42 -18.15
N ARG A 11 42.53 -20.38 -18.31
CA ARG A 11 43.37 -19.23 -17.99
C ARG A 11 42.99 -18.01 -18.83
N ARG A 12 42.82 -18.17 -20.16
CA ARG A 12 42.37 -17.10 -21.07
C ARG A 12 40.97 -16.59 -20.69
N ARG A 13 40.02 -17.45 -20.35
CA ARG A 13 38.67 -17.06 -19.87
C ARG A 13 38.74 -16.31 -18.55
N ARG A 14 39.59 -16.71 -17.59
CA ARG A 14 39.76 -15.99 -16.31
C ARG A 14 40.34 -14.60 -16.52
N VAL A 15 41.39 -14.46 -17.33
CA VAL A 15 41.99 -13.16 -17.67
C VAL A 15 40.98 -12.25 -18.38
N TRP A 16 40.23 -12.80 -19.36
CA TRP A 16 39.19 -12.03 -20.06
C TRP A 16 38.06 -11.57 -19.10
N ARG A 17 37.58 -12.48 -18.24
CA ARG A 17 36.57 -12.12 -17.21
C ARG A 17 37.10 -11.05 -16.24
N ALA A 18 38.34 -11.15 -15.80
CA ALA A 18 38.98 -10.15 -14.93
C ALA A 18 39.06 -8.79 -15.60
N LYS A 19 39.56 -8.73 -16.85
CA LYS A 19 39.60 -7.47 -17.63
C LYS A 19 38.22 -6.87 -17.86
N ARG A 20 37.21 -7.71 -18.18
CA ARG A 20 35.83 -7.26 -18.35
C ARG A 20 35.25 -6.72 -17.05
N LYS A 21 35.53 -7.38 -15.90
CA LYS A 21 35.12 -6.92 -14.58
C LYS A 21 35.78 -5.59 -14.20
N GLN A 22 37.10 -5.43 -14.44
CA GLN A 22 37.80 -4.19 -14.21
C GLN A 22 37.26 -3.04 -15.08
N LYS A 23 37.01 -3.30 -16.39
CA LYS A 23 36.40 -2.31 -17.27
C LYS A 23 34.99 -1.93 -16.82
N SER A 24 34.16 -2.90 -16.39
CA SER A 24 32.83 -2.65 -15.84
C SER A 24 32.87 -1.79 -14.58
N ILE A 25 33.80 -2.08 -13.65
CA ILE A 25 33.98 -1.30 -12.42
C ILE A 25 34.44 0.13 -12.77
N ALA A 26 35.42 0.28 -13.68
CA ALA A 26 35.91 1.58 -14.09
C ALA A 26 34.81 2.44 -14.74
N VAL A 27 33.99 1.84 -15.62
CA VAL A 27 32.84 2.52 -16.24
C VAL A 27 31.80 2.89 -15.18
N SER A 28 31.50 2.00 -14.23
CA SER A 28 30.56 2.30 -13.15
C SER A 28 31.05 3.43 -12.25
N LEU A 29 32.34 3.44 -11.89
CA LEU A 29 32.95 4.51 -11.10
C LEU A 29 32.91 5.84 -11.86
N LEU A 30 33.31 5.82 -13.14
CA LEU A 30 33.30 7.05 -13.96
C LEU A 30 31.90 7.62 -14.12
N SER A 31 30.90 6.76 -14.41
CA SER A 31 29.49 7.19 -14.50
C SER A 31 28.95 7.73 -13.17
N THR A 32 29.34 7.10 -12.05
CA THR A 32 28.94 7.58 -10.71
C THR A 32 29.57 8.93 -10.39
N LEU A 33 30.87 9.10 -10.69
CA LEU A 33 31.58 10.37 -10.50
C LEU A 33 31.03 11.46 -11.41
N ALA A 34 30.76 11.15 -12.68
CA ALA A 34 30.16 12.09 -13.63
C ALA A 34 28.77 12.54 -13.16
N PHE A 35 27.93 11.58 -12.68
CA PHE A 35 26.63 11.90 -12.11
C PHE A 35 26.75 12.72 -10.83
N ALA A 36 27.66 12.38 -9.92
CA ALA A 36 27.91 13.13 -8.70
C ALA A 36 28.39 14.57 -9.03
N ALA A 37 29.29 14.74 -10.01
CA ALA A 37 29.72 16.04 -10.47
C ALA A 37 28.57 16.86 -11.07
N LEU A 38 27.73 16.24 -11.89
CA LEU A 38 26.54 16.88 -12.46
C LEU A 38 25.58 17.37 -11.38
N VAL A 39 25.30 16.53 -10.37
CA VAL A 39 24.46 16.93 -9.22
C VAL A 39 25.12 18.04 -8.42
N TRP A 40 26.42 17.94 -8.15
CA TRP A 40 27.16 18.96 -7.39
C TRP A 40 27.16 20.32 -8.10
N PHE A 41 27.64 20.36 -9.33
CA PHE A 41 27.77 21.62 -10.07
C PHE A 41 26.46 22.12 -10.66
N GLY A 42 25.55 21.22 -11.05
CA GLY A 42 24.28 21.57 -11.66
C GLY A 42 23.18 21.92 -10.64
N LEU A 43 23.29 21.43 -9.39
CA LEU A 43 22.26 21.64 -8.37
C LEU A 43 22.86 22.28 -7.11
N LEU A 44 23.78 21.58 -6.41
CA LEU A 44 24.21 21.93 -5.05
C LEU A 44 25.11 23.17 -5.01
N ALA A 45 25.90 23.46 -6.06
CA ALA A 45 26.76 24.62 -6.14
C ALA A 45 26.06 25.88 -6.74
N THR A 46 24.76 25.80 -7.01
CA THR A 46 24.00 26.94 -7.53
C THR A 46 23.47 27.83 -6.41
N PRO A 47 23.36 29.18 -6.62
CA PRO A 47 22.76 30.09 -5.61
C PRO A 47 21.29 29.74 -5.29
N GLY A 48 20.63 28.98 -6.17
CA GLY A 48 19.28 28.47 -5.95
C GLY A 48 19.19 27.43 -4.83
N TRP A 49 20.29 26.70 -4.57
CA TRP A 49 20.32 25.64 -3.56
C TRP A 49 20.17 26.19 -2.13
N GLU A 50 20.77 27.31 -1.82
CA GLU A 50 20.59 27.97 -0.51
C GLU A 50 19.12 28.31 -0.25
N ARG A 51 18.40 28.79 -1.30
CA ARG A 51 16.95 29.05 -1.19
C ARG A 51 16.16 27.77 -0.97
N VAL A 52 16.51 26.69 -1.66
CA VAL A 52 15.88 25.38 -1.46
C VAL A 52 16.11 24.87 -0.03
N GLN A 53 17.35 24.97 0.48
CA GLN A 53 17.66 24.58 1.85
C GLN A 53 16.85 25.38 2.87
N GLY A 54 16.85 26.72 2.79
CA GLY A 54 16.12 27.57 3.71
C GLY A 54 14.60 27.42 3.61
N PHE A 55 14.06 26.97 2.46
CA PHE A 55 12.61 26.89 2.26
C PHE A 55 12.01 25.51 2.50
N PHE A 56 12.82 24.44 2.34
CA PHE A 56 12.35 23.05 2.49
C PHE A 56 13.07 22.27 3.61
N PHE A 57 14.23 22.74 4.08
CA PHE A 57 15.07 22.01 5.01
C PHE A 57 15.58 22.88 6.18
N ASP A 58 14.75 23.84 6.61
CA ASP A 58 15.03 24.67 7.77
C ASP A 58 14.86 23.86 9.05
N TRP A 59 15.96 23.71 9.81
CA TRP A 59 15.97 22.87 11.00
C TRP A 59 15.11 23.44 12.14
N ASP A 60 15.14 24.76 12.34
CA ASP A 60 14.39 25.40 13.41
C ASP A 60 12.88 25.32 13.17
N VAL A 61 12.47 25.49 11.91
CA VAL A 61 11.08 25.30 11.48
C VAL A 61 10.67 23.82 11.61
N ALA A 62 11.57 22.88 11.29
CA ALA A 62 11.28 21.45 11.42
C ALA A 62 11.00 21.08 12.88
N VAL A 63 11.85 21.52 13.81
CA VAL A 63 11.70 21.28 15.25
C VAL A 63 10.42 21.93 15.78
N ALA A 64 10.14 23.16 15.38
CA ALA A 64 8.94 23.90 15.82
C ALA A 64 7.62 23.27 15.32
N ALA A 65 7.62 22.74 14.09
CA ALA A 65 6.45 22.11 13.48
C ALA A 65 6.23 20.65 13.93
N PHE A 66 7.30 19.95 14.34
CA PHE A 66 7.29 18.52 14.64
C PHE A 66 6.16 18.10 15.60
N PRO A 67 5.90 18.75 16.75
CA PRO A 67 4.88 18.30 17.68
C PRO A 67 3.50 18.24 17.04
N ARG A 68 3.08 19.29 16.32
CA ARG A 68 1.77 19.33 15.65
C ARG A 68 1.64 18.29 14.56
N VAL A 69 2.67 18.12 13.75
CA VAL A 69 2.67 17.14 12.66
C VAL A 69 2.66 15.71 13.22
N PHE A 70 3.38 15.46 14.31
CA PHE A 70 3.41 14.16 14.99
C PHE A 70 2.05 13.82 15.64
N ASP A 71 1.41 14.78 16.32
CA ASP A 71 0.06 14.59 16.86
C ASP A 71 -0.95 14.25 15.75
N GLY A 72 -0.84 14.94 14.61
CA GLY A 72 -1.62 14.62 13.42
C GLY A 72 -1.33 13.21 12.88
N LEU A 73 -0.08 12.72 12.92
CA LEU A 73 0.26 11.34 12.54
C LEU A 73 -0.41 10.33 13.48
N LEU A 74 -0.50 10.61 14.78
CA LEU A 74 -1.22 9.75 15.72
C LEU A 74 -2.71 9.66 15.38
N LEU A 75 -3.32 10.75 14.89
CA LEU A 75 -4.69 10.72 14.36
C LEU A 75 -4.76 9.83 13.10
N ASN A 76 -3.83 9.98 12.16
CA ASN A 76 -3.76 9.12 10.98
C ASN A 76 -3.66 7.63 11.36
N LEU A 77 -2.88 7.28 12.38
CA LEU A 77 -2.77 5.89 12.86
C LEU A 77 -4.09 5.36 13.44
N ARG A 78 -4.82 6.18 14.22
CA ARG A 78 -6.15 5.80 14.74
C ARG A 78 -7.14 5.57 13.61
N VAL A 79 -7.18 6.48 12.63
CA VAL A 79 -8.02 6.36 11.43
C VAL A 79 -7.64 5.12 10.62
N LEU A 80 -6.33 4.86 10.43
CA LEU A 80 -5.84 3.69 9.72
C LEU A 80 -6.33 2.39 10.36
N VAL A 81 -6.17 2.25 11.68
CA VAL A 81 -6.58 1.02 12.39
C VAL A 81 -8.10 0.83 12.30
N ALA A 82 -8.88 1.89 12.56
CA ALA A 82 -10.33 1.82 12.47
C ALA A 82 -10.81 1.48 11.05
N ALA A 83 -10.30 2.19 10.05
CA ALA A 83 -10.63 1.93 8.65
C ALA A 83 -10.22 0.53 8.21
N ALA A 84 -9.01 0.06 8.56
CA ALA A 84 -8.53 -1.27 8.18
C ALA A 84 -9.44 -2.39 8.71
N ILE A 85 -9.86 -2.31 9.98
CA ILE A 85 -10.80 -3.28 10.58
C ILE A 85 -12.12 -3.28 9.81
N LEU A 86 -12.71 -2.10 9.58
CA LEU A 86 -13.99 -1.97 8.88
C LEU A 86 -13.88 -2.43 7.43
N VAL A 87 -12.81 -2.08 6.74
CA VAL A 87 -12.53 -2.50 5.36
C VAL A 87 -12.47 -4.03 5.25
N LEU A 88 -11.77 -4.70 6.17
CA LEU A 88 -11.69 -6.17 6.16
C LEU A 88 -13.06 -6.80 6.41
N VAL A 89 -13.83 -6.28 7.37
CA VAL A 89 -15.18 -6.81 7.69
C VAL A 89 -16.13 -6.59 6.52
N PHE A 90 -16.27 -5.36 6.04
CA PHE A 90 -17.19 -5.04 4.93
C PHE A 90 -16.73 -5.66 3.60
N GLY A 91 -15.42 -5.67 3.32
CA GLY A 91 -14.88 -6.33 2.14
C GLY A 91 -15.15 -7.83 2.12
N LEU A 92 -15.02 -8.51 3.27
CA LEU A 92 -15.35 -9.93 3.39
C LEU A 92 -16.86 -10.17 3.22
N LEU A 93 -17.71 -9.34 3.84
CA LEU A 93 -19.17 -9.44 3.69
C LEU A 93 -19.60 -9.27 2.22
N LEU A 94 -19.09 -8.26 1.54
CA LEU A 94 -19.35 -8.04 0.11
C LEU A 94 -18.87 -9.22 -0.75
N ALA A 95 -17.70 -9.79 -0.47
CA ALA A 95 -17.20 -10.97 -1.17
C ALA A 95 -18.11 -12.17 -0.96
N ILE A 96 -18.58 -12.40 0.26
CA ILE A 96 -19.54 -13.48 0.57
C ILE A 96 -20.82 -13.27 -0.21
N PHE A 97 -21.44 -12.09 -0.17
CA PHE A 97 -22.70 -11.81 -0.86
C PHE A 97 -22.59 -12.04 -2.36
N ARG A 98 -21.48 -11.69 -2.98
CA ARG A 98 -21.22 -11.90 -4.42
C ARG A 98 -21.01 -13.38 -4.78
N THR A 99 -20.63 -14.23 -3.84
CA THR A 99 -20.41 -15.66 -4.07
C THR A 99 -21.65 -16.54 -3.78
N LEU A 100 -22.72 -15.98 -3.21
CA LEU A 100 -23.95 -16.71 -2.93
C LEU A 100 -24.67 -17.11 -4.25
N LYS A 101 -24.85 -18.42 -4.46
CA LYS A 101 -25.43 -18.98 -5.70
C LYS A 101 -26.94 -19.15 -5.66
N ASN A 102 -27.56 -19.18 -4.46
CA ASN A 102 -28.99 -19.38 -4.32
C ASN A 102 -29.77 -18.21 -4.94
N PRO A 103 -30.80 -18.45 -5.77
CA PRO A 103 -31.62 -17.41 -6.40
C PRO A 103 -32.24 -16.40 -5.43
N VAL A 104 -32.55 -16.81 -4.21
CA VAL A 104 -33.09 -15.93 -3.14
C VAL A 104 -32.14 -14.76 -2.84
N PHE A 105 -30.84 -14.95 -2.98
CA PHE A 105 -29.82 -13.92 -2.73
C PHE A 105 -29.44 -13.11 -4.00
N PHE A 106 -30.18 -13.28 -5.10
CA PHE A 106 -29.91 -12.55 -6.35
C PHE A 106 -29.89 -11.02 -6.16
N PRO A 107 -30.86 -10.37 -5.46
CA PRO A 107 -30.82 -8.92 -5.27
C PRO A 107 -29.58 -8.47 -4.49
N LEU A 108 -29.20 -9.22 -3.44
CA LEU A 108 -28.04 -8.91 -2.61
C LEU A 108 -26.74 -9.01 -3.41
N ARG A 109 -26.63 -10.01 -4.29
CA ARG A 109 -25.50 -10.19 -5.19
C ARG A 109 -25.37 -9.02 -6.19
N VAL A 110 -26.49 -8.61 -6.81
CA VAL A 110 -26.50 -7.49 -7.77
C VAL A 110 -26.13 -6.18 -7.08
N LEU A 111 -26.70 -5.91 -5.91
CA LEU A 111 -26.36 -4.71 -5.11
C LEU A 111 -24.91 -4.68 -4.71
N SER A 112 -24.36 -5.81 -4.25
CA SER A 112 -22.94 -5.91 -3.88
C SER A 112 -22.02 -5.75 -5.08
N GLN A 113 -22.41 -6.26 -6.25
CA GLN A 113 -21.65 -6.06 -7.49
C GLN A 113 -21.68 -4.58 -7.89
N GLY A 114 -22.86 -3.96 -7.94
CA GLY A 114 -23.01 -2.54 -8.28
C GLY A 114 -22.23 -1.63 -7.32
N TYR A 115 -22.24 -1.97 -6.01
CA TYR A 115 -21.42 -1.28 -5.02
C TYR A 115 -19.92 -1.36 -5.35
N VAL A 116 -19.42 -2.55 -5.63
CA VAL A 116 -18.01 -2.77 -5.93
C VAL A 116 -17.60 -2.04 -7.21
N ASP A 117 -18.43 -2.12 -8.26
CA ASP A 117 -18.16 -1.45 -9.53
C ASP A 117 -18.16 0.08 -9.37
N LEU A 118 -19.10 0.63 -8.58
CA LEU A 118 -19.16 2.06 -8.28
C LEU A 118 -17.93 2.56 -7.54
N PHE A 119 -17.60 1.97 -6.38
CA PHE A 119 -16.54 2.48 -5.52
C PHE A 119 -15.13 2.17 -6.06
N ARG A 120 -14.96 1.18 -6.91
CA ARG A 120 -13.71 0.98 -7.66
C ARG A 120 -13.54 1.91 -8.85
N GLY A 121 -14.65 2.42 -9.38
CA GLY A 121 -14.64 3.39 -10.49
C GLY A 121 -14.48 4.85 -10.05
N LEU A 122 -14.76 5.17 -8.79
CA LEU A 122 -14.66 6.52 -8.27
C LEU A 122 -13.26 6.81 -7.68
N PRO A 123 -12.65 7.97 -8.01
CA PRO A 123 -11.49 8.46 -7.28
C PRO A 123 -11.81 8.67 -5.80
N LEU A 124 -10.93 8.20 -4.90
CA LEU A 124 -11.11 8.32 -3.45
C LEU A 124 -11.40 9.76 -3.00
N ILE A 125 -10.75 10.74 -3.62
CA ILE A 125 -10.95 12.16 -3.27
C ILE A 125 -12.40 12.60 -3.49
N ILE A 126 -13.07 12.10 -4.51
CA ILE A 126 -14.49 12.39 -4.79
C ILE A 126 -15.37 11.76 -3.69
N VAL A 127 -15.07 10.51 -3.30
CA VAL A 127 -15.80 9.84 -2.20
C VAL A 127 -15.63 10.60 -0.89
N LEU A 128 -14.40 11.08 -0.59
CA LEU A 128 -14.13 11.93 0.56
C LEU A 128 -15.00 13.21 0.53
N TYR A 129 -15.08 13.91 -0.59
CA TYR A 129 -15.90 15.11 -0.70
C TYR A 129 -17.40 14.81 -0.57
N LEU A 130 -17.91 13.75 -1.22
CA LEU A 130 -19.30 13.37 -1.12
C LEU A 130 -19.71 13.00 0.32
N VAL A 131 -18.87 12.23 1.00
CA VAL A 131 -19.12 11.82 2.39
C VAL A 131 -18.85 12.97 3.35
N GLY A 132 -17.70 13.64 3.22
CA GLY A 132 -17.24 14.62 4.19
C GLY A 132 -17.96 15.96 4.15
N PHE A 133 -18.45 16.37 2.99
CA PHE A 133 -19.22 17.61 2.84
C PHE A 133 -20.66 17.35 2.42
N GLY A 134 -20.92 16.30 1.63
CA GLY A 134 -22.27 15.96 1.19
C GLY A 134 -23.16 15.55 2.35
N ILE A 135 -22.71 14.66 3.22
CA ILE A 135 -23.50 14.21 4.39
C ILE A 135 -23.82 15.35 5.34
N PRO A 136 -22.84 16.17 5.83
CA PRO A 136 -23.15 17.35 6.64
C PRO A 136 -24.02 18.38 5.92
N GLY A 137 -23.84 18.52 4.59
CA GLY A 137 -24.62 19.42 3.75
C GLY A 137 -26.13 19.13 3.71
N LEU A 138 -26.56 17.91 4.03
CA LEU A 138 -27.96 17.54 4.18
C LEU A 138 -28.65 18.21 5.37
N ARG A 139 -27.88 18.85 6.28
CA ARG A 139 -28.36 19.57 7.47
C ARG A 139 -29.31 18.76 8.38
N LEU A 140 -29.17 17.43 8.39
CA LEU A 140 -29.89 16.56 9.30
C LEU A 140 -29.24 16.67 10.70
N GLU A 141 -30.07 16.84 11.74
CA GLU A 141 -29.60 17.20 13.11
C GLU A 141 -28.43 16.35 13.62
N PHE A 142 -28.47 15.03 13.41
CA PHE A 142 -27.43 14.12 13.91
C PHE A 142 -26.26 13.93 12.92
N LEU A 143 -26.45 14.14 11.61
CA LEU A 143 -25.41 13.97 10.60
C LEU A 143 -24.43 15.16 10.54
N GLY A 144 -24.92 16.37 10.87
CA GLY A 144 -24.08 17.57 10.87
C GLY A 144 -23.07 17.64 12.03
N ARG A 145 -23.18 16.74 13.03
CA ARG A 145 -22.29 16.69 14.20
C ARG A 145 -21.22 15.61 14.12
N ILE A 146 -21.14 14.86 13.01
CA ILE A 146 -20.15 13.79 12.84
C ILE A 146 -18.76 14.41 12.65
N PRO A 147 -17.76 14.03 13.47
CA PRO A 147 -16.39 14.52 13.32
C PRO A 147 -15.79 14.19 11.95
N SER A 148 -14.95 15.09 11.43
CA SER A 148 -14.34 14.93 10.09
C SER A 148 -13.51 13.65 9.96
N GLU A 149 -12.82 13.21 11.02
CA GLU A 149 -12.09 11.95 11.06
C GLU A 149 -13.01 10.74 10.89
N VAL A 150 -14.22 10.76 11.47
CA VAL A 150 -15.20 9.68 11.32
C VAL A 150 -15.75 9.64 9.90
N LEU A 151 -16.05 10.79 9.30
CA LEU A 151 -16.44 10.90 7.89
C LEU A 151 -15.32 10.39 6.97
N GLY A 152 -14.06 10.66 7.31
CA GLY A 152 -12.89 10.12 6.64
C GLY A 152 -12.83 8.59 6.73
N ILE A 153 -13.04 8.02 7.92
CA ILE A 153 -13.10 6.56 8.13
C ILE A 153 -14.21 5.93 7.26
N ILE A 154 -15.39 6.56 7.20
CA ILE A 154 -16.50 6.08 6.38
C ILE A 154 -16.10 6.08 4.89
N ALA A 155 -15.57 7.18 4.37
CA ALA A 155 -15.17 7.30 2.98
C ALA A 155 -14.10 6.27 2.58
N LEU A 156 -13.06 6.11 3.42
CA LEU A 156 -12.02 5.11 3.24
C LEU A 156 -12.60 3.69 3.26
N THR A 157 -13.50 3.41 4.20
CA THR A 157 -14.16 2.11 4.32
C THR A 157 -15.00 1.80 3.08
N LEU A 158 -15.80 2.75 2.59
CA LEU A 158 -16.61 2.58 1.38
C LEU A 158 -15.74 2.23 0.17
N THR A 159 -14.64 2.95 -0.02
CA THR A 159 -13.76 2.74 -1.17
C THR A 159 -12.96 1.44 -1.04
N TYR A 160 -12.25 1.28 0.07
CA TYR A 160 -11.33 0.15 0.22
C TYR A 160 -12.02 -1.19 0.44
N SER A 161 -13.25 -1.23 1.00
CA SER A 161 -14.02 -2.48 1.08
C SER A 161 -14.38 -3.04 -0.29
N ALA A 162 -14.56 -2.19 -1.29
CA ALA A 162 -14.79 -2.63 -2.67
C ALA A 162 -13.53 -3.30 -3.27
N TYR A 163 -12.34 -2.73 -3.07
CA TYR A 163 -11.07 -3.35 -3.50
C TYR A 163 -10.81 -4.66 -2.77
N VAL A 164 -10.91 -4.67 -1.45
CA VAL A 164 -10.69 -5.86 -0.61
C VAL A 164 -11.69 -6.97 -0.91
N SER A 165 -12.96 -6.64 -1.21
CA SER A 165 -13.97 -7.61 -1.67
C SER A 165 -13.52 -8.34 -2.93
N GLU A 166 -12.91 -7.63 -3.87
CA GLU A 166 -12.39 -8.22 -5.11
C GLU A 166 -11.19 -9.12 -4.85
N VAL A 167 -10.29 -8.71 -3.93
CA VAL A 167 -9.16 -9.54 -3.51
C VAL A 167 -9.64 -10.86 -2.90
N PHE A 168 -10.63 -10.82 -2.01
CA PHE A 168 -11.20 -12.03 -1.44
C PHE A 168 -11.83 -12.93 -2.50
N ARG A 169 -12.62 -12.36 -3.42
CA ARG A 169 -13.25 -13.11 -4.52
C ARG A 169 -12.20 -13.77 -5.41
N ALA A 170 -11.22 -12.98 -5.87
CA ALA A 170 -10.15 -13.46 -6.73
C ALA A 170 -9.32 -14.58 -6.06
N GLY A 171 -9.04 -14.47 -4.76
CA GLY A 171 -8.32 -15.49 -4.00
C GLY A 171 -9.07 -16.82 -3.91
N ILE A 172 -10.40 -16.78 -3.75
CA ILE A 172 -11.25 -17.98 -3.75
C ILE A 172 -11.29 -18.62 -5.15
N GLU A 173 -11.41 -17.79 -6.20
CA GLU A 173 -11.46 -18.26 -7.60
C GLU A 173 -10.10 -18.79 -8.09
N ALA A 174 -9.01 -18.28 -7.57
CA ALA A 174 -7.65 -18.72 -7.90
C ALA A 174 -7.31 -20.14 -7.40
N VAL A 175 -8.13 -20.74 -6.54
CA VAL A 175 -7.96 -22.15 -6.16
C VAL A 175 -8.39 -23.05 -7.32
N HIS A 176 -7.44 -23.88 -7.80
CA HIS A 176 -7.64 -24.69 -9.01
C HIS A 176 -8.91 -25.56 -8.92
N PRO A 177 -9.74 -25.66 -9.97
CA PRO A 177 -10.98 -26.44 -9.96
C PRO A 177 -10.80 -27.91 -9.56
N SER A 178 -9.63 -28.52 -9.89
CA SER A 178 -9.32 -29.90 -9.51
C SER A 178 -9.34 -30.13 -8.00
N GLN A 179 -8.96 -29.12 -7.18
CA GLN A 179 -9.03 -29.22 -5.73
C GLN A 179 -10.48 -29.36 -5.23
N ARG A 180 -11.40 -28.66 -5.88
CA ARG A 180 -12.84 -28.77 -5.59
C ARG A 180 -13.40 -30.12 -6.04
N MET A 181 -12.96 -30.61 -7.21
CA MET A 181 -13.36 -31.92 -7.73
C MET A 181 -12.84 -33.03 -6.84
N ALA A 182 -11.56 -33.01 -6.47
CA ALA A 182 -10.96 -34.00 -5.57
C ALA A 182 -11.66 -34.04 -4.20
N ALA A 183 -11.95 -32.88 -3.61
CA ALA A 183 -12.70 -32.81 -2.34
C ALA A 183 -14.08 -33.46 -2.46
N ARG A 184 -14.77 -33.25 -3.57
CA ARG A 184 -16.08 -33.88 -3.83
C ARG A 184 -15.98 -35.39 -4.04
N SER A 185 -14.98 -35.87 -4.76
CA SER A 185 -14.73 -37.30 -4.97
C SER A 185 -14.44 -38.04 -3.66
N LEU A 186 -13.89 -37.33 -2.65
CA LEU A 186 -13.72 -37.83 -1.28
C LEU A 186 -15.00 -37.73 -0.42
N GLY A 187 -16.14 -37.39 -1.02
CA GLY A 187 -17.42 -37.30 -0.32
C GLY A 187 -17.60 -36.07 0.58
N LEU A 188 -16.73 -35.05 0.45
CA LEU A 188 -16.86 -33.82 1.23
C LEU A 188 -18.04 -32.99 0.72
N THR A 189 -18.93 -32.59 1.66
CA THR A 189 -19.99 -31.63 1.38
C THR A 189 -19.41 -30.25 1.02
N TYR A 190 -20.16 -29.39 0.34
CA TYR A 190 -19.69 -28.05 -0.06
C TYR A 190 -19.11 -27.24 1.12
N PRO A 191 -19.74 -27.13 2.30
CA PRO A 191 -19.16 -26.40 3.43
C PRO A 191 -17.84 -27.03 3.94
N LYS A 192 -17.76 -28.36 3.97
CA LYS A 192 -16.52 -29.06 4.37
C LYS A 192 -15.41 -28.85 3.37
N SER A 193 -15.70 -28.97 2.06
CA SER A 193 -14.75 -28.67 0.98
C SER A 193 -14.24 -27.21 1.04
N MET A 194 -15.16 -26.27 1.28
CA MET A 194 -14.79 -24.86 1.42
C MET A 194 -13.86 -24.65 2.62
N ARG A 195 -14.23 -25.16 3.79
CA ARG A 195 -13.49 -24.94 5.04
C ARG A 195 -12.14 -25.66 5.08
N LEU A 196 -12.08 -26.91 4.62
CA LEU A 196 -10.90 -27.77 4.79
C LEU A 196 -9.91 -27.69 3.60
N VAL A 197 -10.40 -27.39 2.38
CA VAL A 197 -9.58 -27.46 1.17
C VAL A 197 -9.42 -26.08 0.53
N ILE A 198 -10.53 -25.37 0.28
CA ILE A 198 -10.51 -24.14 -0.52
C ILE A 198 -10.01 -22.94 0.31
N LEU A 199 -10.61 -22.71 1.48
CA LEU A 199 -10.32 -21.53 2.29
C LEU A 199 -8.85 -21.45 2.74
N PRO A 200 -8.19 -22.54 3.21
CA PRO A 200 -6.77 -22.48 3.56
C PRO A 200 -5.85 -22.13 2.38
N GLN A 201 -6.21 -22.53 1.17
CA GLN A 201 -5.47 -22.19 -0.04
C GLN A 201 -5.78 -20.76 -0.50
N ALA A 202 -7.06 -20.36 -0.46
CA ALA A 202 -7.49 -18.99 -0.80
C ALA A 202 -6.84 -17.94 0.11
N ILE A 203 -6.77 -18.17 1.43
CA ILE A 203 -6.12 -17.25 2.38
C ILE A 203 -4.67 -16.98 1.96
N ARG A 204 -3.94 -18.00 1.54
CA ARG A 204 -2.55 -17.84 1.09
C ARG A 204 -2.44 -16.93 -0.14
N LYS A 205 -3.44 -16.96 -1.03
CA LYS A 205 -3.49 -16.14 -2.25
C LYS A 205 -4.00 -14.71 -1.99
N VAL A 206 -4.80 -14.54 -0.95
CA VAL A 206 -5.40 -13.25 -0.56
C VAL A 206 -4.44 -12.37 0.26
N VAL A 207 -3.62 -12.98 1.12
CA VAL A 207 -2.76 -12.22 2.06
C VAL A 207 -1.79 -11.26 1.36
N PRO A 208 -1.04 -11.65 0.30
CA PRO A 208 -0.13 -10.71 -0.37
C PRO A 208 -0.83 -9.46 -0.96
N PRO A 209 -1.92 -9.56 -1.76
CA PRO A 209 -2.61 -8.39 -2.25
C PRO A 209 -3.26 -7.55 -1.13
N LEU A 210 -3.78 -8.18 -0.05
CA LEU A 210 -4.29 -7.43 1.11
C LEU A 210 -3.21 -6.57 1.77
N MET A 211 -1.98 -7.06 1.84
CA MET A 211 -0.86 -6.26 2.36
C MET A 211 -0.56 -5.05 1.47
N ASN A 212 -0.68 -5.18 0.15
CA ASN A 212 -0.53 -4.06 -0.78
C ASN A 212 -1.65 -3.03 -0.59
N ASP A 213 -2.90 -3.48 -0.43
CA ASP A 213 -4.04 -2.60 -0.15
C ASP A 213 -3.88 -1.90 1.20
N PHE A 214 -3.34 -2.58 2.22
CA PHE A 214 -3.06 -1.97 3.51
C PHE A 214 -1.99 -0.87 3.42
N VAL A 215 -0.91 -1.09 2.65
CA VAL A 215 0.13 -0.08 2.39
C VAL A 215 -0.44 1.12 1.62
N ALA A 216 -1.36 0.89 0.69
CA ALA A 216 -2.07 1.96 -0.01
C ALA A 216 -2.97 2.75 0.94
N LEU A 217 -3.82 2.06 1.72
CA LEU A 217 -4.67 2.67 2.74
C LEU A 217 -3.88 3.53 3.73
N GLN A 218 -2.69 3.03 4.16
CA GLN A 218 -1.81 3.76 5.07
C GLN A 218 -1.35 5.13 4.53
N LYS A 219 -1.19 5.26 3.22
CA LYS A 219 -0.86 6.55 2.58
C LYS A 219 -2.10 7.41 2.42
N ASP A 220 -3.22 6.80 2.05
CA ASP A 220 -4.46 7.47 1.71
C ASP A 220 -5.19 8.01 2.94
N VAL A 221 -4.88 7.53 4.16
CA VAL A 221 -5.40 8.16 5.39
C VAL A 221 -4.98 9.63 5.52
N GLY A 222 -3.86 10.07 4.93
CA GLY A 222 -3.47 11.48 4.88
C GLY A 222 -4.41 12.35 4.05
N LEU A 223 -5.27 11.78 3.21
CA LEU A 223 -6.25 12.53 2.44
C LEU A 223 -7.43 13.04 3.27
N ILE A 224 -7.63 12.54 4.50
CA ILE A 224 -8.69 13.09 5.38
C ILE A 224 -8.45 14.55 5.76
N SER A 225 -7.23 15.05 5.61
CA SER A 225 -6.86 16.46 5.76
C SER A 225 -7.77 17.39 4.96
N VAL A 226 -8.26 16.96 3.79
CA VAL A 226 -9.16 17.76 2.94
C VAL A 226 -10.52 18.03 3.59
N LEU A 227 -10.93 17.18 4.56
CA LEU A 227 -12.15 17.32 5.32
C LEU A 227 -11.99 18.24 6.53
N GLY A 228 -10.80 18.80 6.75
CA GLY A 228 -10.47 19.66 7.89
C GLY A 228 -10.03 18.92 9.16
N ALA A 229 -9.90 17.58 9.12
CA ALA A 229 -9.27 16.82 10.20
C ALA A 229 -7.81 17.27 10.37
N ILE A 230 -7.42 17.58 11.62
CA ILE A 230 -6.05 18.02 11.91
C ILE A 230 -5.14 16.79 12.00
N ASP A 231 -4.96 16.14 10.86
CA ASP A 231 -4.01 15.04 10.67
C ASP A 231 -2.60 15.59 10.39
N ALA A 232 -1.64 14.71 10.08
CA ALA A 232 -0.25 15.11 9.82
C ALA A 232 -0.13 16.08 8.64
N VAL A 233 -0.92 15.90 7.58
CA VAL A 233 -0.89 16.76 6.39
C VAL A 233 -1.49 18.12 6.70
N ARG A 234 -2.64 18.16 7.38
CA ARG A 234 -3.28 19.42 7.80
C ARG A 234 -2.45 20.13 8.86
N GLY A 235 -1.86 19.39 9.80
CA GLY A 235 -0.92 19.93 10.77
C GLY A 235 0.26 20.62 10.10
N ALA A 236 0.87 19.96 9.12
CA ALA A 236 1.93 20.57 8.31
C ALA A 236 1.46 21.81 7.55
N GLN A 237 0.26 21.78 6.95
CA GLN A 237 -0.31 22.91 6.23
C GLN A 237 -0.47 24.14 7.12
N ILE A 238 -0.92 23.97 8.37
CA ILE A 238 -1.07 25.04 9.35
C ILE A 238 0.29 25.66 9.69
N GLU A 239 1.32 24.83 9.92
CA GLU A 239 2.65 25.32 10.22
C GLU A 239 3.33 25.98 8.99
N VAL A 240 3.08 25.47 7.77
CA VAL A 240 3.49 26.15 6.53
C VAL A 240 2.90 27.55 6.42
N ALA A 241 1.62 27.71 6.73
CA ALA A 241 0.98 29.03 6.71
C ALA A 241 1.56 29.98 7.77
N LYS A 242 1.97 29.45 8.94
CA LYS A 242 2.56 30.20 10.04
C LYS A 242 3.98 30.67 9.75
N PHE A 243 4.82 29.79 9.20
CA PHE A 243 6.24 30.07 8.97
C PHE A 243 6.55 30.56 7.54
N ALA A 244 5.58 30.54 6.63
CA ALA A 244 5.77 30.78 5.20
C ALA A 244 6.91 29.92 4.61
N ASN A 245 7.03 28.66 5.05
CA ASN A 245 8.12 27.72 4.78
C ASN A 245 7.58 26.31 4.58
N PHE A 246 8.10 25.55 3.61
CA PHE A 246 7.59 24.21 3.25
C PHE A 246 8.21 23.07 4.04
N THR A 247 9.17 23.32 4.92
CA THR A 247 9.78 22.31 5.78
C THR A 247 8.76 21.45 6.55
N PRO A 248 7.62 21.97 7.09
CA PRO A 248 6.63 21.13 7.76
C PRO A 248 6.05 20.01 6.89
N TYR A 249 5.91 20.23 5.56
CA TYR A 249 5.52 19.15 4.65
C TYR A 249 6.61 18.10 4.48
N VAL A 250 7.88 18.50 4.51
CA VAL A 250 9.01 17.56 4.49
C VAL A 250 8.98 16.71 5.75
N VAL A 251 8.75 17.31 6.92
CA VAL A 251 8.59 16.59 8.20
C VAL A 251 7.44 15.58 8.11
N ALA A 252 6.26 15.99 7.64
CA ALA A 252 5.12 15.09 7.46
C ALA A 252 5.46 13.94 6.49
N GLY A 253 6.08 14.24 5.34
CA GLY A 253 6.51 13.24 4.37
C GLY A 253 7.50 12.24 4.95
N LEU A 254 8.49 12.68 5.70
CA LEU A 254 9.44 11.81 6.37
C LEU A 254 8.77 10.91 7.42
N LEU A 255 7.83 11.42 8.19
CA LEU A 255 7.06 10.63 9.16
C LEU A 255 6.22 9.56 8.47
N PHE A 256 5.55 9.87 7.35
CA PHE A 256 4.85 8.86 6.55
C PHE A 256 5.80 7.81 5.96
N VAL A 257 6.98 8.22 5.48
CA VAL A 257 8.01 7.28 4.98
C VAL A 257 8.50 6.36 6.10
N LEU A 258 8.81 6.91 7.28
CA LEU A 258 9.23 6.12 8.45
C LEU A 258 8.15 5.11 8.87
N LEU A 259 6.88 5.48 8.80
CA LEU A 259 5.75 4.58 9.05
C LEU A 259 5.60 3.53 7.95
N ALA A 260 5.84 3.89 6.68
CA ALA A 260 5.67 2.99 5.54
C ALA A 260 6.78 1.95 5.43
N ILE A 261 8.03 2.26 5.77
CA ILE A 261 9.18 1.34 5.63
C ILE A 261 8.93 -0.01 6.31
N PRO A 262 8.55 -0.10 7.60
CA PRO A 262 8.33 -1.39 8.24
C PRO A 262 7.16 -2.16 7.63
N THR A 263 6.07 -1.49 7.25
CA THR A 263 4.90 -2.13 6.65
C THR A 263 5.18 -2.66 5.25
N VAL A 264 5.88 -1.89 4.40
CA VAL A 264 6.32 -2.33 3.08
C VAL A 264 7.27 -3.52 3.18
N ARG A 265 8.28 -3.45 4.06
CA ARG A 265 9.22 -4.57 4.27
C ARG A 265 8.51 -5.82 4.80
N LEU A 266 7.50 -5.67 5.64
CA LEU A 266 6.68 -6.79 6.10
C LEU A 266 5.87 -7.39 4.94
N ALA A 267 5.23 -6.55 4.13
CA ALA A 267 4.50 -6.96 2.93
C ALA A 267 5.40 -7.75 1.98
N ASP A 268 6.60 -7.25 1.68
CA ASP A 268 7.59 -7.91 0.81
C ASP A 268 8.03 -9.27 1.36
N ARG A 269 8.25 -9.38 2.68
CA ARG A 269 8.62 -10.65 3.33
C ARG A 269 7.50 -11.68 3.23
N ILE A 270 6.27 -11.25 3.48
CA ILE A 270 5.08 -12.08 3.37
C ILE A 270 4.94 -12.56 1.93
N GLN A 271 5.01 -11.67 0.96
CA GLN A 271 4.89 -12.00 -0.46
C GLN A 271 5.93 -13.03 -0.90
N ARG A 272 7.23 -12.84 -0.56
CA ARG A 272 8.30 -13.80 -0.86
C ARG A 272 8.02 -15.18 -0.28
N LYS A 273 7.64 -15.24 1.01
CA LYS A 273 7.34 -16.52 1.69
C LYS A 273 6.21 -17.29 1.03
N TYR A 274 5.18 -16.61 0.52
CA TYR A 274 4.06 -17.26 -0.17
C TYR A 274 4.44 -17.67 -1.60
N SER A 275 5.19 -16.86 -2.34
CA SER A 275 5.68 -17.17 -3.68
C SER A 275 6.62 -18.39 -3.70
N GLU A 276 7.56 -18.47 -2.77
CA GLU A 276 8.47 -19.63 -2.64
C GLU A 276 7.71 -20.93 -2.38
N ARG A 277 6.67 -20.90 -1.56
CA ARG A 277 5.83 -22.07 -1.26
C ARG A 277 4.98 -22.51 -2.45
N GLU A 278 4.51 -21.57 -3.26
CA GLU A 278 3.78 -21.86 -4.50
C GLU A 278 4.68 -22.54 -5.53
N GLN A 279 5.92 -22.05 -5.71
CA GLN A 279 6.91 -22.66 -6.59
C GLN A 279 7.31 -24.06 -6.14
N ALA A 280 7.54 -24.26 -4.85
CA ALA A 280 7.86 -25.58 -4.30
C ALA A 280 6.69 -26.59 -4.45
N GLY A 281 5.44 -26.15 -4.34
CA GLY A 281 4.26 -26.99 -4.53
C GLY A 281 3.97 -27.34 -6.01
N ASN A 282 4.45 -26.54 -6.95
CA ASN A 282 4.30 -26.79 -8.40
C ASN A 282 5.45 -27.65 -8.98
N ALA A 283 6.51 -27.87 -8.20
CA ALA A 283 7.66 -28.69 -8.61
C ALA A 283 7.54 -30.19 -8.22
N LEU A 284 6.45 -30.56 -7.54
CA LEU A 284 6.05 -31.94 -7.19
C LEU A 284 4.87 -32.39 -8.05
#